data_f2bb0c24dfacecec979af8c68d258e97
#
_entry.id   f2bb0c24dfacecec979af8c68d258e97
#
_cell.length_a   1.000
_cell.length_b   1.000
_cell.length_c   1.000
_cell.angle_alpha   90.00
_cell.angle_beta   90.00
_cell.angle_gamma   90.00
#
_symmetry.space_group_name_H-M   'P 1'
#
loop_
_entity.id
_entity.type
_entity.pdbx_description
1 polymer ?
#
loop_
_entity_poly.entity_id
_entity_poly.type
_entity_poly.pdbx_seq_one_letter_code
_entity_poly.pdbx_strand_id
1 'polypeptide(L)'
;MWKNIVIVLLYIFFRLYHLQNSFFFFNDWGRDMLVLLKWQQGGLPPLLGPLTSALPFNQSAVYFYLLYPGFLLFHGHPVSSVFTCLLFYLLGFYFIKKVFKLNSPLLIIIFLFSIHPQLIIQNRFVWNPSFLPPLLLISIFSFYFLVKNYSSTHLFIFSSSITLAISLSYSAAPLLISFFIYWLLFSRKFIKRYLLSLFSGFLLFNLPTLVFEIRHSFFLTKQLLYQSPANQFNNNLISRLSSIISNLFSTNNPGINWFIFILFIVIAFYFIWHQRFNRGLPFYFSFLFLTTLIISLLLPITFHYQYIFPLLCLLVLVISSFPRFPKIILILFLSFIYLRPSVFQSYFKTPQRTYAQMDQCTKSFCQSFKEPIFVSTQASFHTFHNGPEHRYLLRKNGCQVKDIETDNGQADFMLVVEDGSRLTPDINFYELDLFGKYQEYKYYPCTPQFNLRLIEKVNDPPTSN
;
A
#
# COMPACT_ATOMS: atom_id res chain seq x y z
N MET A 1 26.04 9.60 18.64
CA MET A 1 25.72 8.17 18.33
C MET A 1 24.40 7.74 18.95
N TRP A 2 24.20 7.86 20.26
CA TRP A 2 22.99 7.43 20.99
C TRP A 2 21.66 7.97 20.43
N LYS A 3 21.59 9.26 20.10
CA LYS A 3 20.36 9.88 19.55
C LYS A 3 19.86 9.18 18.28
N ASN A 4 20.76 8.75 17.42
CA ASN A 4 20.44 8.05 16.18
C ASN A 4 19.83 6.66 16.47
N ILE A 5 20.41 5.96 17.44
CA ILE A 5 19.97 4.62 17.85
C ILE A 5 18.56 4.72 18.45
N VAL A 6 18.33 5.65 19.37
CA VAL A 6 17.02 5.83 20.02
C VAL A 6 15.91 6.11 18.99
N ILE A 7 16.16 6.98 18.00
CA ILE A 7 15.15 7.30 16.99
C ILE A 7 14.87 6.09 16.07
N VAL A 8 15.90 5.32 15.70
CA VAL A 8 15.70 4.08 14.92
C VAL A 8 14.98 3.03 15.74
N LEU A 9 15.29 2.87 17.02
CA LEU A 9 14.57 1.96 17.92
C LEU A 9 13.10 2.39 18.09
N LEU A 10 12.82 3.67 18.18
CA LEU A 10 11.46 4.20 18.21
C LEU A 10 10.70 3.84 16.92
N TYR A 11 11.35 3.99 15.76
CA TYR A 11 10.79 3.60 14.47
C TYR A 11 10.42 2.12 14.45
N ILE A 12 11.32 1.25 14.89
CA ILE A 12 11.11 -0.20 14.96
C ILE A 12 9.99 -0.53 15.96
N PHE A 13 10.00 0.09 17.14
CA PHE A 13 9.02 -0.11 18.18
C PHE A 13 7.58 0.09 17.65
N PHE A 14 7.28 1.21 17.00
CA PHE A 14 5.94 1.47 16.49
C PHE A 14 5.48 0.48 15.39
N ARG A 15 6.40 -0.24 14.73
CA ARG A 15 6.04 -1.24 13.72
C ARG A 15 5.83 -2.62 14.31
N LEU A 16 6.58 -2.95 15.37
CA LEU A 16 6.59 -4.29 15.95
C LEU A 16 5.81 -4.40 17.27
N TYR A 17 5.55 -3.27 17.96
CA TYR A 17 4.82 -3.28 19.22
C TYR A 17 3.45 -3.93 19.07
N HIS A 18 3.18 -4.94 19.90
CA HIS A 18 1.91 -5.69 19.93
C HIS A 18 1.50 -6.27 18.55
N LEU A 19 2.45 -6.50 17.64
CA LEU A 19 2.16 -6.89 16.25
C LEU A 19 1.39 -8.19 16.18
N GLN A 20 1.76 -9.21 16.97
CA GLN A 20 1.13 -10.53 16.95
C GLN A 20 -0.38 -10.47 17.24
N ASN A 21 -0.80 -9.59 18.16
CA ASN A 21 -2.18 -9.49 18.60
C ASN A 21 -3.00 -8.38 17.90
N SER A 22 -2.34 -7.43 17.25
CA SER A 22 -3.00 -6.31 16.55
C SER A 22 -2.88 -6.38 15.03
N PHE A 23 -2.40 -7.49 14.54
CA PHE A 23 -2.22 -7.77 13.14
C PHE A 23 -3.57 -8.10 12.49
N PHE A 24 -4.00 -7.27 11.54
CA PHE A 24 -5.25 -7.45 10.82
C PHE A 24 -4.99 -8.02 9.42
N PHE A 25 -5.08 -9.34 9.30
CA PHE A 25 -4.91 -10.04 8.03
C PHE A 25 -6.22 -10.02 7.24
N PHE A 26 -6.22 -9.35 6.09
CA PHE A 26 -7.45 -9.06 5.35
C PHE A 26 -7.21 -8.86 3.85
N ASN A 27 -8.19 -9.23 3.04
CA ASN A 27 -8.40 -9.01 1.60
C ASN A 27 -7.12 -8.89 0.75
N ASP A 28 -6.68 -7.65 0.43
CA ASP A 28 -5.51 -7.42 -0.43
C ASP A 28 -4.26 -8.17 0.03
N TRP A 29 -4.06 -8.26 1.33
CA TRP A 29 -2.93 -9.00 1.89
C TRP A 29 -3.10 -10.52 1.69
N GLY A 30 -4.33 -11.03 1.83
CA GLY A 30 -4.67 -12.42 1.53
C GLY A 30 -4.44 -12.77 0.07
N ARG A 31 -4.89 -11.90 -0.83
CA ARG A 31 -4.64 -12.02 -2.28
C ARG A 31 -3.14 -12.09 -2.59
N ASP A 32 -2.36 -11.21 -2.00
CA ASP A 32 -0.92 -11.14 -2.24
C ASP A 32 -0.21 -12.40 -1.72
N MET A 33 -0.62 -12.89 -0.54
CA MET A 33 -0.11 -14.14 0.01
C MET A 33 -0.48 -15.36 -0.85
N LEU A 34 -1.68 -15.39 -1.46
CA LEU A 34 -2.07 -16.44 -2.40
C LEU A 34 -1.16 -16.51 -3.64
N VAL A 35 -0.79 -15.35 -4.19
CA VAL A 35 0.14 -15.28 -5.33
C VAL A 35 1.50 -15.84 -4.95
N LEU A 36 2.03 -15.46 -3.78
CA LEU A 36 3.30 -15.94 -3.28
C LEU A 36 3.28 -17.44 -2.95
N LEU A 37 2.17 -17.93 -2.39
CA LEU A 37 1.98 -19.35 -2.09
C LEU A 37 1.94 -20.18 -3.38
N LYS A 38 1.21 -19.74 -4.40
CA LYS A 38 1.18 -20.39 -5.71
C LYS A 38 2.58 -20.45 -6.34
N TRP A 39 3.35 -19.38 -6.22
CA TRP A 39 4.73 -19.36 -6.71
C TRP A 39 5.61 -20.37 -5.94
N GLN A 40 5.53 -20.41 -4.61
CA GLN A 40 6.26 -21.37 -3.78
C GLN A 40 5.92 -22.82 -4.10
N GLN A 41 4.66 -23.11 -4.45
CA GLN A 41 4.18 -24.46 -4.79
C GLN A 41 4.53 -24.93 -6.22
N GLY A 42 5.50 -24.28 -6.88
CA GLY A 42 5.98 -24.64 -8.21
C GLY A 42 5.25 -23.90 -9.35
N GLY A 43 4.42 -22.93 -9.06
CA GLY A 43 3.86 -22.04 -10.07
C GLY A 43 4.92 -21.14 -10.70
N LEU A 44 4.61 -20.58 -11.87
CA LEU A 44 5.49 -19.61 -12.52
C LEU A 44 5.58 -18.32 -11.71
N PRO A 45 6.72 -17.60 -11.77
CA PRO A 45 6.83 -16.26 -11.21
C PRO A 45 5.72 -15.35 -11.73
N PRO A 46 5.08 -14.53 -10.88
CA PRO A 46 4.01 -13.65 -11.33
C PRO A 46 4.52 -12.64 -12.36
N LEU A 47 3.79 -12.45 -13.45
CA LEU A 47 4.10 -11.46 -14.48
C LEU A 47 3.37 -10.13 -14.24
N LEU A 48 2.27 -10.17 -13.49
CA LEU A 48 1.46 -9.02 -13.11
C LEU A 48 1.49 -8.80 -11.61
N GLY A 49 1.51 -7.55 -11.21
CA GLY A 49 1.34 -7.12 -9.82
C GLY A 49 -0.14 -6.98 -9.44
N PRO A 50 -0.44 -6.38 -8.30
CA PRO A 50 -1.80 -6.12 -7.85
C PRO A 50 -2.59 -5.27 -8.85
N LEU A 51 -3.90 -5.54 -8.98
CA LEU A 51 -4.81 -4.70 -9.73
C LEU A 51 -4.90 -3.31 -9.07
N THR A 52 -4.94 -2.25 -9.86
CA THR A 52 -5.14 -0.90 -9.32
C THR A 52 -6.61 -0.66 -9.03
N SER A 53 -6.91 0.09 -7.97
CA SER A 53 -8.29 0.50 -7.65
C SER A 53 -8.79 1.67 -8.51
N ALA A 54 -7.90 2.38 -9.19
CA ALA A 54 -8.24 3.59 -9.94
C ALA A 54 -8.42 3.36 -11.44
N LEU A 55 -7.79 2.34 -11.99
CA LEU A 55 -7.76 2.04 -13.41
C LEU A 55 -7.79 0.53 -13.63
N PRO A 56 -8.38 0.03 -14.72
CA PRO A 56 -8.54 -1.40 -14.95
C PRO A 56 -7.25 -2.05 -15.47
N PHE A 57 -6.13 -1.86 -14.78
CA PHE A 57 -4.87 -2.52 -15.12
C PHE A 57 -4.02 -2.84 -13.89
N ASN A 58 -3.10 -3.77 -14.06
CA ASN A 58 -2.23 -4.24 -13.00
C ASN A 58 -0.98 -3.38 -12.86
N GLN A 59 -0.46 -3.31 -11.65
CA GLN A 59 0.86 -2.78 -11.37
C GLN A 59 1.95 -3.79 -11.73
N SER A 60 3.21 -3.42 -11.54
CA SER A 60 4.31 -4.34 -11.82
C SER A 60 4.38 -5.48 -10.80
N ALA A 61 4.75 -6.66 -11.28
CA ALA A 61 5.02 -7.84 -10.46
C ALA A 61 6.22 -7.67 -9.51
N VAL A 62 7.03 -6.62 -9.68
CA VAL A 62 8.21 -6.36 -8.82
C VAL A 62 7.85 -6.31 -7.34
N TYR A 63 6.63 -5.92 -7.01
CA TYR A 63 6.11 -5.98 -5.65
C TYR A 63 6.17 -7.39 -5.04
N PHE A 64 5.73 -8.40 -5.76
CA PHE A 64 5.79 -9.78 -5.31
C PHE A 64 7.23 -10.28 -5.19
N TYR A 65 8.11 -9.83 -6.08
CA TYR A 65 9.54 -10.18 -6.01
C TYR A 65 10.23 -9.59 -4.79
N LEU A 66 9.80 -8.40 -4.33
CA LEU A 66 10.28 -7.81 -3.07
C LEU A 66 9.78 -8.59 -1.85
N LEU A 67 8.55 -9.11 -1.87
CA LEU A 67 7.98 -9.83 -0.75
C LEU A 67 8.46 -11.29 -0.65
N TYR A 68 8.76 -11.93 -1.78
CA TYR A 68 9.00 -13.37 -1.87
C TYR A 68 10.13 -13.88 -0.97
N PRO A 69 11.31 -13.22 -0.87
CA PRO A 69 12.36 -13.67 0.05
C PRO A 69 11.90 -13.70 1.52
N GLY A 70 11.19 -12.67 1.96
CA GLY A 70 10.59 -12.64 3.30
C GLY A 70 9.54 -13.72 3.49
N PHE A 71 8.69 -13.93 2.49
CA PHE A 71 7.68 -14.98 2.51
C PHE A 71 8.29 -16.36 2.72
N LEU A 72 9.37 -16.69 2.03
CA LEU A 72 10.10 -17.96 2.20
C LEU A 72 10.74 -18.09 3.59
N LEU A 73 11.41 -17.02 4.05
CA LEU A 73 12.08 -17.02 5.36
C LEU A 73 11.11 -17.23 6.53
N PHE A 74 9.89 -16.73 6.42
CA PHE A 74 8.85 -16.85 7.45
C PHE A 74 7.85 -17.97 7.16
N HIS A 75 8.20 -18.93 6.30
CA HIS A 75 7.35 -20.10 5.97
C HIS A 75 5.92 -19.71 5.61
N GLY A 76 5.76 -18.65 4.80
CA GLY A 76 4.46 -18.15 4.38
C GLY A 76 3.67 -17.40 5.46
N HIS A 77 4.25 -17.07 6.62
CA HIS A 77 3.52 -16.26 7.61
C HIS A 77 3.36 -14.81 7.11
N PRO A 78 2.14 -14.22 7.04
CA PRO A 78 1.93 -12.89 6.47
C PRO A 78 2.73 -11.76 7.13
N VAL A 79 3.10 -11.93 8.40
CA VAL A 79 3.95 -10.97 9.13
C VAL A 79 5.29 -10.73 8.42
N SER A 80 5.73 -11.64 7.56
CA SER A 80 6.90 -11.50 6.70
C SER A 80 6.91 -10.20 5.90
N SER A 81 5.74 -9.76 5.43
CA SER A 81 5.60 -8.50 4.68
C SER A 81 5.95 -7.29 5.54
N VAL A 82 5.58 -7.30 6.84
CA VAL A 82 5.92 -6.23 7.79
C VAL A 82 7.43 -6.16 7.99
N PHE A 83 8.09 -7.30 8.18
CA PHE A 83 9.55 -7.35 8.33
C PHE A 83 10.26 -6.94 7.04
N THR A 84 9.77 -7.36 5.87
CA THR A 84 10.31 -6.94 4.57
C THR A 84 10.20 -5.43 4.39
N CYS A 85 9.02 -4.86 4.69
CA CYS A 85 8.78 -3.43 4.61
C CYS A 85 9.68 -2.66 5.60
N LEU A 86 9.77 -3.12 6.86
CA LEU A 86 10.64 -2.53 7.87
C LEU A 86 12.11 -2.51 7.42
N LEU A 87 12.62 -3.64 6.95
CA LEU A 87 13.99 -3.75 6.42
C LEU A 87 14.22 -2.79 5.25
N PHE A 88 13.26 -2.70 4.34
CA PHE A 88 13.32 -1.79 3.18
C PHE A 88 13.43 -0.32 3.60
N TYR A 89 12.68 0.11 4.62
CA TYR A 89 12.80 1.46 5.18
C TYR A 89 14.16 1.70 5.85
N LEU A 90 14.63 0.76 6.65
CA LEU A 90 15.93 0.88 7.32
C LEU A 90 17.08 0.97 6.32
N LEU A 91 17.05 0.15 5.27
CA LEU A 91 18.01 0.22 4.17
C LEU A 91 17.91 1.54 3.41
N GLY A 92 16.70 2.04 3.15
CA GLY A 92 16.46 3.35 2.53
C GLY A 92 17.03 4.50 3.34
N PHE A 93 16.80 4.54 4.65
CA PHE A 93 17.38 5.55 5.55
C PHE A 93 18.91 5.45 5.63
N TYR A 94 19.45 4.23 5.69
CA TYR A 94 20.89 4.03 5.65
C TYR A 94 21.50 4.55 4.34
N PHE A 95 20.87 4.23 3.20
CA PHE A 95 21.29 4.70 1.89
C PHE A 95 21.27 6.23 1.80
N ILE A 96 20.18 6.89 2.24
CA ILE A 96 20.07 8.35 2.27
C ILE A 96 21.18 8.96 3.11
N LYS A 97 21.45 8.40 4.30
CA LYS A 97 22.54 8.86 5.16
C LYS A 97 23.89 8.76 4.49
N LYS A 98 24.18 7.62 3.87
CA LYS A 98 25.50 7.33 3.28
C LYS A 98 25.74 8.14 2.00
N VAL A 99 24.76 8.18 1.10
CA VAL A 99 24.92 8.79 -0.24
C VAL A 99 24.81 10.32 -0.18
N PHE A 100 23.81 10.83 0.55
CA PHE A 100 23.55 12.27 0.59
C PHE A 100 24.14 12.98 1.83
N LYS A 101 24.79 12.23 2.71
CA LYS A 101 25.47 12.73 3.94
C LYS A 101 24.54 13.58 4.85
N LEU A 102 23.24 13.27 4.85
CA LEU A 102 22.22 13.98 5.60
C LEU A 102 22.13 13.39 7.02
N ASN A 103 22.76 14.02 8.02
CA ASN A 103 22.71 13.54 9.40
C ASN A 103 21.54 14.11 10.19
N SER A 104 21.52 15.41 10.44
CA SER A 104 20.49 16.04 11.28
C SER A 104 19.09 16.07 10.63
N PRO A 105 18.93 16.42 9.33
CA PRO A 105 17.62 16.36 8.69
C PRO A 105 17.03 14.96 8.66
N LEU A 106 17.88 13.94 8.45
CA LEU A 106 17.42 12.55 8.40
C LEU A 106 16.84 12.07 9.73
N LEU A 107 17.40 12.49 10.86
CA LEU A 107 16.85 12.12 12.17
C LEU A 107 15.44 12.68 12.38
N ILE A 108 15.19 13.91 11.93
CA ILE A 108 13.86 14.52 11.98
C ILE A 108 12.90 13.75 11.08
N ILE A 109 13.33 13.39 9.88
CA ILE A 109 12.54 12.58 8.94
C ILE A 109 12.18 11.23 9.57
N ILE A 110 13.16 10.51 10.10
CA ILE A 110 12.91 9.19 10.73
C ILE A 110 11.98 9.35 11.94
N PHE A 111 12.18 10.38 12.78
CA PHE A 111 11.33 10.64 13.92
C PHE A 111 9.87 10.90 13.51
N LEU A 112 9.63 11.81 12.57
CA LEU A 112 8.28 12.12 12.09
C LEU A 112 7.65 10.88 11.39
N PHE A 113 8.44 10.11 10.65
CA PHE A 113 7.99 8.85 10.08
C PHE A 113 7.65 7.81 11.16
N SER A 114 8.34 7.87 12.32
CA SER A 114 8.08 6.93 13.42
C SER A 114 6.69 7.13 14.01
N ILE A 115 6.28 8.38 14.19
CA ILE A 115 5.06 8.75 14.92
C ILE A 115 3.84 9.03 14.04
N HIS A 116 4.03 9.20 12.71
CA HIS A 116 2.93 9.58 11.82
C HIS A 116 1.92 8.44 11.68
N PRO A 117 0.61 8.67 11.95
CA PRO A 117 -0.44 7.66 11.98
C PRO A 117 -0.50 6.81 10.71
N GLN A 118 -0.59 7.46 9.56
CA GLN A 118 -0.70 6.77 8.27
C GLN A 118 0.52 5.87 7.99
N LEU A 119 1.73 6.28 8.38
CA LEU A 119 2.92 5.45 8.19
C LEU A 119 2.98 4.28 9.18
N ILE A 120 2.45 4.43 10.40
CA ILE A 120 2.33 3.33 11.33
C ILE A 120 1.36 2.28 10.77
N ILE A 121 0.16 2.69 10.38
CA ILE A 121 -0.88 1.82 9.85
C ILE A 121 -0.37 1.12 8.58
N GLN A 122 0.18 1.87 7.62
CA GLN A 122 0.62 1.34 6.32
C GLN A 122 1.85 0.43 6.39
N ASN A 123 2.68 0.55 7.40
CA ASN A 123 3.79 -0.38 7.61
C ASN A 123 3.37 -1.63 8.41
N ARG A 124 2.18 -1.64 8.98
CA ARG A 124 1.60 -2.78 9.72
C ARG A 124 0.55 -3.53 8.91
N PHE A 125 -0.10 -2.87 7.97
CA PHE A 125 -0.91 -3.44 6.90
C PHE A 125 -0.17 -3.22 5.58
N VAL A 126 0.70 -4.17 5.21
CA VAL A 126 1.64 -4.01 4.09
C VAL A 126 0.98 -4.39 2.78
N TRP A 127 1.05 -3.47 1.85
CA TRP A 127 0.65 -3.62 0.46
C TRP A 127 1.62 -2.83 -0.44
N ASN A 128 1.43 -2.87 -1.75
CA ASN A 128 2.41 -2.30 -2.68
C ASN A 128 2.78 -0.82 -2.43
N PRO A 129 1.87 0.14 -2.09
CA PRO A 129 2.27 1.51 -1.80
C PRO A 129 3.09 1.68 -0.52
N SER A 130 3.07 0.70 0.39
CA SER A 130 3.82 0.79 1.67
C SER A 130 5.33 0.97 1.47
N PHE A 131 5.86 0.59 0.31
CA PHE A 131 7.29 0.70 -0.02
C PHE A 131 7.67 2.07 -0.63
N LEU A 132 6.70 2.94 -0.93
CA LEU A 132 6.95 4.21 -1.62
C LEU A 132 7.82 5.20 -0.83
N PRO A 133 7.56 5.49 0.47
CA PRO A 133 8.21 6.60 1.15
C PRO A 133 9.74 6.62 1.09
N PRO A 134 10.47 5.50 1.30
CA PRO A 134 11.92 5.50 1.14
C PRO A 134 12.38 5.81 -0.28
N LEU A 135 11.70 5.27 -1.29
CA LEU A 135 12.02 5.51 -2.71
C LEU A 135 11.78 6.96 -3.10
N LEU A 136 10.67 7.55 -2.63
CA LEU A 136 10.34 8.96 -2.87
C LEU A 136 11.37 9.88 -2.25
N LEU A 137 11.81 9.61 -1.01
CA LEU A 137 12.88 10.39 -0.37
C LEU A 137 14.20 10.28 -1.17
N ILE A 138 14.58 9.07 -1.59
CA ILE A 138 15.77 8.85 -2.41
C ILE A 138 15.65 9.63 -3.73
N SER A 139 14.49 9.58 -4.40
CA SER A 139 14.23 10.31 -5.64
C SER A 139 14.32 11.82 -5.44
N ILE A 140 13.73 12.36 -4.37
CA ILE A 140 13.72 13.80 -4.08
C ILE A 140 15.15 14.30 -3.86
N PHE A 141 15.95 13.61 -3.06
CA PHE A 141 17.33 14.04 -2.81
C PHE A 141 18.23 13.86 -4.04
N SER A 142 18.13 12.72 -4.74
CA SER A 142 18.95 12.48 -5.93
C SER A 142 18.65 13.48 -7.05
N PHE A 143 17.38 13.85 -7.25
CA PHE A 143 17.00 14.87 -8.22
C PHE A 143 17.53 16.26 -7.85
N TYR A 144 17.47 16.65 -6.57
CA TYR A 144 18.04 17.90 -6.11
C TYR A 144 19.54 18.01 -6.46
N PHE A 145 20.32 16.96 -6.14
CA PHE A 145 21.75 16.94 -6.44
C PHE A 145 22.02 16.86 -7.96
N LEU A 146 21.19 16.14 -8.71
CA LEU A 146 21.26 16.07 -10.17
C LEU A 146 21.08 17.43 -10.83
N VAL A 147 20.13 18.23 -10.35
CA VAL A 147 19.86 19.59 -10.91
C VAL A 147 20.96 20.58 -10.52
N LYS A 148 21.50 20.47 -9.30
CA LYS A 148 22.63 21.33 -8.87
C LYS A 148 23.92 21.01 -9.60
N ASN A 149 24.32 19.75 -9.55
CA ASN A 149 25.58 19.27 -10.12
C ASN A 149 25.31 17.95 -10.86
N TYR A 150 25.26 18.01 -12.17
CA TYR A 150 25.02 16.83 -12.97
C TYR A 150 26.01 15.70 -12.63
N SER A 151 25.48 14.54 -12.29
CA SER A 151 26.24 13.32 -12.05
C SER A 151 25.48 12.14 -12.61
N SER A 152 26.14 11.27 -13.38
CA SER A 152 25.53 10.03 -13.88
C SER A 152 25.06 9.12 -12.73
N THR A 153 25.75 9.14 -11.61
CA THR A 153 25.34 8.40 -10.39
C THR A 153 24.02 8.91 -9.83
N HIS A 154 23.88 10.25 -9.70
CA HIS A 154 22.61 10.83 -9.23
C HIS A 154 21.48 10.63 -10.25
N LEU A 155 21.77 10.65 -11.53
CA LEU A 155 20.80 10.33 -12.58
C LEU A 155 20.32 8.89 -12.48
N PHE A 156 21.24 7.93 -12.31
CA PHE A 156 20.90 6.52 -12.13
C PHE A 156 20.10 6.27 -10.86
N ILE A 157 20.49 6.84 -9.71
CA ILE A 157 19.77 6.69 -8.45
C ILE A 157 18.36 7.28 -8.57
N PHE A 158 18.25 8.49 -9.13
CA PHE A 158 16.97 9.15 -9.34
C PHE A 158 16.04 8.32 -10.23
N SER A 159 16.51 7.95 -11.44
CA SER A 159 15.68 7.20 -12.39
C SER A 159 15.26 5.85 -11.83
N SER A 160 16.18 5.10 -11.19
CA SER A 160 15.86 3.81 -10.59
C SER A 160 14.86 3.94 -9.45
N SER A 161 15.03 4.91 -8.53
CA SER A 161 14.14 5.06 -7.38
C SER A 161 12.74 5.53 -7.77
N ILE A 162 12.62 6.50 -8.69
CA ILE A 162 11.30 7.02 -9.09
C ILE A 162 10.54 6.03 -10.00
N THR A 163 11.24 5.34 -10.91
CA THR A 163 10.60 4.34 -11.77
C THR A 163 10.20 3.11 -10.99
N LEU A 164 11.00 2.66 -10.02
CA LEU A 164 10.58 1.61 -9.09
C LEU A 164 9.38 2.06 -8.25
N ALA A 165 9.36 3.29 -7.74
CA ALA A 165 8.22 3.82 -7.01
C ALA A 165 6.93 3.81 -7.84
N ILE A 166 6.98 4.26 -9.10
CA ILE A 166 5.83 4.23 -10.01
C ILE A 166 5.41 2.80 -10.34
N SER A 167 6.36 1.89 -10.54
CA SER A 167 6.08 0.47 -10.79
C SER A 167 5.39 -0.22 -9.61
N LEU A 168 5.69 0.20 -8.38
CA LEU A 168 5.01 -0.25 -7.17
C LEU A 168 3.65 0.42 -6.98
N SER A 169 3.52 1.70 -7.30
CA SER A 169 2.24 2.42 -7.24
C SER A 169 2.24 3.69 -8.07
N TYR A 170 1.24 3.83 -8.92
CA TYR A 170 1.04 5.03 -9.74
C TYR A 170 0.74 6.30 -8.92
N SER A 171 0.51 6.17 -7.63
CA SER A 171 0.39 7.31 -6.71
C SER A 171 1.66 8.17 -6.64
N ALA A 172 2.81 7.67 -7.12
CA ALA A 172 4.05 8.43 -7.26
C ALA A 172 4.08 9.34 -8.51
N ALA A 173 3.16 9.17 -9.48
CA ALA A 173 3.15 9.93 -10.73
C ALA A 173 3.05 11.46 -10.55
N PRO A 174 2.24 12.02 -9.63
CA PRO A 174 2.21 13.47 -9.38
C PRO A 174 3.59 14.05 -9.05
N LEU A 175 4.41 13.32 -8.29
CA LEU A 175 5.76 13.76 -7.96
C LEU A 175 6.69 13.71 -9.18
N LEU A 176 6.59 12.69 -10.05
CA LEU A 176 7.36 12.64 -11.29
C LEU A 176 7.03 13.84 -12.19
N ILE A 177 5.75 14.18 -12.32
CA ILE A 177 5.32 15.37 -13.10
C ILE A 177 5.89 16.64 -12.44
N SER A 178 5.90 16.74 -11.13
CA SER A 178 6.48 17.88 -10.39
C SER A 178 7.99 18.00 -10.63
N PHE A 179 8.72 16.90 -10.68
CA PHE A 179 10.13 16.90 -11.07
C PHE A 179 10.34 17.41 -12.50
N PHE A 180 9.49 16.98 -13.41
CA PHE A 180 9.55 17.43 -14.80
C PHE A 180 9.27 18.93 -14.93
N ILE A 181 8.26 19.46 -14.23
CA ILE A 181 7.98 20.91 -14.18
C ILE A 181 9.16 21.68 -13.59
N TYR A 182 9.70 21.21 -12.43
CA TYR A 182 10.88 21.84 -11.83
C TYR A 182 12.07 21.87 -12.79
N TRP A 183 12.31 20.76 -13.47
CA TRP A 183 13.40 20.66 -14.43
C TRP A 183 13.19 21.61 -15.65
N LEU A 184 11.99 21.70 -16.22
CA LEU A 184 11.65 22.61 -17.31
C LEU A 184 11.88 24.08 -16.93
N LEU A 185 11.52 24.46 -15.72
CA LEU A 185 11.61 25.85 -15.27
C LEU A 185 13.02 26.26 -14.85
N PHE A 186 13.80 25.33 -14.30
CA PHE A 186 15.02 25.73 -13.58
C PHE A 186 16.32 25.09 -14.08
N SER A 187 16.29 24.06 -14.92
CA SER A 187 17.53 23.40 -15.36
C SER A 187 17.67 23.24 -16.87
N ARG A 188 16.71 22.66 -17.55
CA ARG A 188 16.65 22.35 -18.99
C ARG A 188 17.86 21.59 -19.59
N LYS A 189 18.88 21.26 -18.78
CA LYS A 189 20.08 20.56 -19.23
C LYS A 189 19.84 19.04 -19.33
N PHE A 190 20.48 18.38 -20.29
CA PHE A 190 20.55 16.91 -20.39
C PHE A 190 19.23 16.15 -20.56
N ILE A 191 18.20 16.78 -21.17
CA ILE A 191 16.85 16.16 -21.31
C ILE A 191 16.87 14.76 -21.91
N LYS A 192 17.64 14.54 -22.98
CA LYS A 192 17.69 13.24 -23.67
C LYS A 192 18.21 12.14 -22.73
N ARG A 193 19.28 12.41 -21.96
CA ARG A 193 19.82 11.45 -20.99
C ARG A 193 18.85 11.17 -19.84
N TYR A 194 18.17 12.21 -19.39
CA TYR A 194 17.15 12.12 -18.36
C TYR A 194 15.98 11.21 -18.79
N LEU A 195 15.38 11.48 -19.94
CA LEU A 195 14.27 10.70 -20.49
C LEU A 195 14.69 9.26 -20.81
N LEU A 196 15.86 9.06 -21.40
CA LEU A 196 16.39 7.73 -21.69
C LEU A 196 16.59 6.91 -20.40
N SER A 197 17.13 7.53 -19.34
CA SER A 197 17.35 6.86 -18.07
C SER A 197 16.04 6.50 -17.37
N LEU A 198 15.03 7.38 -17.42
CA LEU A 198 13.68 7.08 -16.90
C LEU A 198 13.04 5.93 -17.67
N PHE A 199 13.11 5.99 -19.00
CA PHE A 199 12.56 4.95 -19.87
C PHE A 199 13.21 3.58 -19.58
N SER A 200 14.54 3.54 -19.51
CA SER A 200 15.28 2.31 -19.20
C SER A 200 14.93 1.75 -17.80
N GLY A 201 14.82 2.62 -16.80
CA GLY A 201 14.38 2.22 -15.46
C GLY A 201 12.95 1.68 -15.44
N PHE A 202 12.03 2.35 -16.17
CA PHE A 202 10.66 1.88 -16.28
C PHE A 202 10.57 0.52 -16.99
N LEU A 203 11.28 0.32 -18.08
CA LEU A 203 11.35 -0.97 -18.76
C LEU A 203 11.89 -2.06 -17.84
N LEU A 204 12.97 -1.78 -17.11
CA LEU A 204 13.58 -2.75 -16.19
C LEU A 204 12.60 -3.25 -15.12
N PHE A 205 11.93 -2.33 -14.42
CA PHE A 205 11.02 -2.69 -13.33
C PHE A 205 9.65 -3.20 -13.80
N ASN A 206 9.28 -2.98 -15.05
CA ASN A 206 8.06 -3.50 -15.65
C ASN A 206 8.32 -4.62 -16.67
N LEU A 207 9.54 -5.16 -16.72
CA LEU A 207 9.89 -6.24 -17.65
C LEU A 207 8.92 -7.44 -17.57
N PRO A 208 8.50 -7.95 -16.38
CA PRO A 208 7.52 -9.02 -16.31
C PRO A 208 6.18 -8.64 -16.95
N THR A 209 5.68 -7.43 -16.69
CA THR A 209 4.45 -6.93 -17.30
C THR A 209 4.57 -6.80 -18.82
N LEU A 210 5.72 -6.37 -19.32
CA LEU A 210 5.99 -6.31 -20.76
C LEU A 210 5.98 -7.73 -21.39
N VAL A 211 6.56 -8.72 -20.71
CA VAL A 211 6.50 -10.12 -21.15
C VAL A 211 5.04 -10.61 -21.19
N PHE A 212 4.23 -10.26 -20.19
CA PHE A 212 2.80 -10.56 -20.19
C PHE A 212 2.10 -9.91 -21.39
N GLU A 213 2.31 -8.62 -21.63
CA GLU A 213 1.70 -7.87 -22.76
C GLU A 213 2.02 -8.49 -24.12
N ILE A 214 3.28 -8.84 -24.35
CA ILE A 214 3.70 -9.49 -25.59
C ILE A 214 3.01 -10.85 -25.76
N ARG A 215 2.96 -11.67 -24.70
CA ARG A 215 2.32 -13.00 -24.74
C ARG A 215 0.82 -12.95 -24.93
N HIS A 216 0.14 -11.89 -24.47
CA HIS A 216 -1.32 -11.75 -24.50
C HIS A 216 -1.78 -10.67 -25.48
N SER A 217 -0.99 -10.39 -26.53
CA SER A 217 -1.35 -9.46 -27.61
C SER A 217 -1.76 -8.07 -27.12
N PHE A 218 -1.02 -7.52 -26.14
CA PHE A 218 -1.24 -6.22 -25.54
C PHE A 218 -2.62 -6.06 -24.86
N PHE A 219 -3.00 -7.08 -24.10
CA PHE A 219 -4.31 -7.14 -23.44
C PHE A 219 -4.56 -5.95 -22.49
N LEU A 220 -3.64 -5.66 -21.55
CA LEU A 220 -3.81 -4.56 -20.61
C LEU A 220 -3.80 -3.20 -21.31
N THR A 221 -2.95 -3.04 -22.31
CA THR A 221 -2.91 -1.83 -23.14
C THR A 221 -4.23 -1.60 -23.87
N LYS A 222 -4.80 -2.66 -24.45
CA LYS A 222 -6.13 -2.60 -25.08
C LYS A 222 -7.22 -2.28 -24.06
N GLN A 223 -7.20 -2.93 -22.92
CA GLN A 223 -8.15 -2.68 -21.85
C GLN A 223 -8.11 -1.21 -21.40
N LEU A 224 -6.92 -0.63 -21.23
CA LEU A 224 -6.75 0.79 -20.87
C LEU A 224 -7.29 1.75 -21.96
N LEU A 225 -7.11 1.40 -23.23
CA LEU A 225 -7.55 2.25 -24.36
C LEU A 225 -9.07 2.18 -24.59
N TYR A 226 -9.68 1.00 -24.39
CA TYR A 226 -11.09 0.78 -24.73
C TYR A 226 -12.04 0.87 -23.55
N GLN A 227 -11.58 0.62 -22.34
CA GLN A 227 -12.37 0.83 -21.14
C GLN A 227 -12.18 2.28 -20.67
N SER A 228 -13.03 3.17 -21.18
CA SER A 228 -13.14 4.51 -20.58
C SER A 228 -13.40 4.36 -19.08
N PRO A 229 -12.72 5.10 -18.23
CA PRO A 229 -13.05 5.15 -16.81
C PRO A 229 -14.47 5.71 -16.70
N ALA A 230 -15.46 4.81 -16.66
CA ALA A 230 -16.85 5.19 -16.64
C ALA A 230 -17.13 6.04 -15.39
N ASN A 231 -17.53 7.29 -15.62
CA ASN A 231 -18.35 8.16 -14.74
C ASN A 231 -18.08 8.18 -13.20
N GLN A 232 -16.92 7.78 -12.71
CA GLN A 232 -16.61 7.82 -11.28
C GLN A 232 -15.96 9.13 -10.81
N PHE A 233 -15.97 10.15 -11.65
CA PHE A 233 -15.38 11.44 -11.32
C PHE A 233 -16.32 12.28 -10.45
N ASN A 234 -16.30 12.02 -9.16
CA ASN A 234 -16.84 13.01 -8.22
C ASN A 234 -15.85 14.20 -8.17
N ASN A 235 -16.03 15.17 -9.07
CA ASN A 235 -15.14 16.30 -9.31
C ASN A 235 -15.22 17.41 -8.25
N ASN A 236 -15.65 17.10 -7.02
CA ASN A 236 -15.66 18.10 -5.97
C ASN A 236 -14.22 18.29 -5.43
N LEU A 237 -13.52 19.30 -5.97
CA LEU A 237 -12.16 19.68 -5.57
C LEU A 237 -12.04 19.95 -4.07
N ILE A 238 -13.09 20.51 -3.45
CA ILE A 238 -13.10 20.80 -2.01
C ILE A 238 -13.13 19.51 -1.20
N SER A 239 -13.97 18.56 -1.57
CA SER A 239 -14.05 17.25 -0.93
C SER A 239 -12.71 16.51 -1.04
N ARG A 240 -12.10 16.54 -2.23
CA ARG A 240 -10.80 15.93 -2.48
C ARG A 240 -9.70 16.60 -1.67
N LEU A 241 -9.65 17.92 -1.63
CA LEU A 241 -8.69 18.67 -0.81
C LEU A 241 -8.89 18.35 0.68
N SER A 242 -10.12 18.30 1.16
CA SER A 242 -10.44 17.92 2.54
C SER A 242 -9.94 16.50 2.86
N SER A 243 -10.14 15.56 1.94
CA SER A 243 -9.64 14.19 2.08
C SER A 243 -8.10 14.14 2.13
N ILE A 244 -7.41 14.88 1.26
CA ILE A 244 -5.95 15.00 1.28
C ILE A 244 -5.48 15.54 2.62
N ILE A 245 -6.05 16.65 3.10
CA ILE A 245 -5.68 17.32 4.36
C ILE A 245 -5.91 16.39 5.55
N SER A 246 -7.06 15.73 5.60
CA SER A 246 -7.41 14.82 6.71
C SER A 246 -6.44 13.63 6.78
N ASN A 247 -6.05 13.06 5.66
CA ASN A 247 -5.09 11.97 5.62
C ASN A 247 -3.64 12.43 5.87
N LEU A 248 -3.28 13.63 5.38
CA LEU A 248 -1.93 14.18 5.51
C LEU A 248 -1.57 14.51 6.96
N PHE A 249 -2.50 15.00 7.75
CA PHE A 249 -2.26 15.38 9.15
C PHE A 249 -2.84 14.38 10.15
N SER A 250 -3.91 13.66 9.81
CA SER A 250 -4.49 12.56 10.60
C SER A 250 -4.71 12.89 12.10
N THR A 251 -5.14 14.11 12.41
CA THR A 251 -5.30 14.55 13.83
C THR A 251 -6.64 14.16 14.44
N ASN A 252 -7.55 13.52 13.69
CA ASN A 252 -8.95 13.25 14.05
C ASN A 252 -9.81 14.51 14.33
N ASN A 253 -9.27 15.71 14.07
CA ASN A 253 -9.99 16.97 14.17
C ASN A 253 -9.83 17.76 12.86
N PRO A 254 -10.89 17.89 12.06
CA PRO A 254 -10.83 18.58 10.77
C PRO A 254 -10.35 20.03 10.89
N GLY A 255 -10.78 20.78 11.92
CA GLY A 255 -10.37 22.17 12.12
C GLY A 255 -8.86 22.29 12.37
N ILE A 256 -8.28 21.40 13.18
CA ILE A 256 -6.83 21.37 13.42
C ILE A 256 -6.09 21.02 12.12
N ASN A 257 -6.59 20.05 11.35
CA ASN A 257 -5.98 19.66 10.08
C ASN A 257 -5.94 20.84 9.10
N TRP A 258 -7.04 21.58 8.95
CA TRP A 258 -7.10 22.77 8.10
C TRP A 258 -6.20 23.89 8.60
N PHE A 259 -6.16 24.15 9.90
CA PHE A 259 -5.29 25.17 10.49
C PHE A 259 -3.80 24.88 10.20
N ILE A 260 -3.36 23.63 10.44
CA ILE A 260 -1.96 23.24 10.17
C ILE A 260 -1.67 23.35 8.67
N PHE A 261 -2.61 22.94 7.82
CA PHE A 261 -2.44 23.00 6.37
C PHE A 261 -2.28 24.45 5.88
N ILE A 262 -3.13 25.38 6.31
CA ILE A 262 -3.04 26.79 5.93
C ILE A 262 -1.70 27.37 6.37
N LEU A 263 -1.32 27.13 7.63
CA LEU A 263 -0.03 27.57 8.15
C LEU A 263 1.13 27.02 7.31
N PHE A 264 1.06 25.75 6.95
CA PHE A 264 2.07 25.10 6.12
C PHE A 264 2.14 25.68 4.70
N ILE A 265 1.01 25.97 4.08
CA ILE A 265 0.94 26.63 2.75
C ILE A 265 1.58 28.02 2.80
N VAL A 266 1.27 28.82 3.83
CA VAL A 266 1.88 30.15 4.01
C VAL A 266 3.40 30.04 4.13
N ILE A 267 3.91 29.09 4.91
CA ILE A 267 5.35 28.86 5.07
C ILE A 267 5.99 28.38 3.76
N ALA A 268 5.32 27.49 3.01
CA ALA A 268 5.82 27.02 1.72
C ALA A 268 5.96 28.19 0.73
N PHE A 269 4.98 29.07 0.65
CA PHE A 269 5.05 30.30 -0.15
C PHE A 269 6.16 31.25 0.33
N TYR A 270 6.32 31.42 1.65
CA TYR A 270 7.40 32.21 2.21
C TYR A 270 8.78 31.67 1.76
N PHE A 271 9.01 30.36 1.82
CA PHE A 271 10.27 29.80 1.35
C PHE A 271 10.50 29.98 -0.16
N ILE A 272 9.45 29.83 -0.97
CA ILE A 272 9.53 30.08 -2.41
C ILE A 272 9.90 31.55 -2.67
N TRP A 273 9.24 32.49 -2.01
CA TRP A 273 9.49 33.91 -2.18
C TRP A 273 10.88 34.32 -1.71
N HIS A 274 11.24 33.94 -0.50
CA HIS A 274 12.50 34.36 0.14
C HIS A 274 13.73 33.72 -0.50
N GLN A 275 13.62 32.50 -1.00
CA GLN A 275 14.75 31.78 -1.59
C GLN A 275 14.68 31.67 -3.12
N ARG A 276 13.85 32.46 -3.78
CA ARG A 276 13.65 32.40 -5.24
C ARG A 276 14.94 32.54 -6.08
N PHE A 277 15.93 33.28 -5.59
CA PHE A 277 17.21 33.47 -6.28
C PHE A 277 18.22 32.35 -5.97
N ASN A 278 18.31 31.91 -4.71
CA ASN A 278 19.29 30.92 -4.28
C ASN A 278 18.82 29.47 -4.50
N ARG A 279 17.51 29.26 -4.61
CA ARG A 279 16.87 27.95 -4.85
C ARG A 279 17.43 26.84 -3.96
N GLY A 280 17.57 27.13 -2.66
CA GLY A 280 18.03 26.16 -1.64
C GLY A 280 17.03 25.02 -1.41
N LEU A 281 17.38 24.10 -0.50
CA LEU A 281 16.51 22.98 -0.15
C LEU A 281 15.09 23.39 0.27
N PRO A 282 14.88 24.46 1.10
CA PRO A 282 13.53 24.87 1.46
C PRO A 282 12.68 25.32 0.27
N PHE A 283 13.27 26.07 -0.68
CA PHE A 283 12.60 26.42 -1.94
C PHE A 283 12.21 25.17 -2.73
N TYR A 284 13.16 24.28 -2.92
CA TYR A 284 12.99 23.07 -3.71
C TYR A 284 11.87 22.16 -3.16
N PHE A 285 11.90 21.87 -1.84
CA PHE A 285 10.86 21.02 -1.24
C PHE A 285 9.48 21.69 -1.24
N SER A 286 9.41 23.01 -0.98
CA SER A 286 8.16 23.76 -1.03
C SER A 286 7.56 23.83 -2.43
N PHE A 287 8.40 24.03 -3.45
CA PHE A 287 7.98 24.03 -4.84
C PHE A 287 7.41 22.66 -5.24
N LEU A 288 8.13 21.57 -4.94
CA LEU A 288 7.66 20.22 -5.23
C LEU A 288 6.38 19.90 -4.48
N PHE A 289 6.25 20.34 -3.21
CA PHE A 289 5.03 20.12 -2.43
C PHE A 289 3.82 20.78 -3.10
N LEU A 290 3.91 22.07 -3.43
CA LEU A 290 2.79 22.81 -4.04
C LEU A 290 2.44 22.25 -5.42
N THR A 291 3.42 21.97 -6.26
CA THR A 291 3.17 21.41 -7.59
C THR A 291 2.58 20.00 -7.50
N THR A 292 3.10 19.14 -6.63
CA THR A 292 2.53 17.80 -6.40
C THR A 292 1.10 17.87 -5.85
N LEU A 293 0.82 18.80 -4.95
CA LEU A 293 -0.53 19.04 -4.42
C LEU A 293 -1.51 19.45 -5.54
N ILE A 294 -1.13 20.44 -6.34
CA ILE A 294 -1.95 20.90 -7.47
C ILE A 294 -2.22 19.75 -8.45
N ILE A 295 -1.19 19.00 -8.84
CA ILE A 295 -1.34 17.86 -9.75
C ILE A 295 -2.25 16.81 -9.12
N SER A 296 -2.06 16.48 -7.84
CA SER A 296 -2.91 15.50 -7.13
C SER A 296 -4.36 15.93 -7.04
N LEU A 297 -4.64 17.23 -6.96
CA LEU A 297 -6.02 17.77 -6.99
C LEU A 297 -6.66 17.69 -8.39
N LEU A 298 -5.86 17.91 -9.43
CA LEU A 298 -6.36 17.98 -10.81
C LEU A 298 -6.46 16.60 -11.48
N LEU A 299 -5.86 15.55 -10.92
CA LEU A 299 -5.93 14.22 -11.51
C LEU A 299 -7.38 13.70 -11.52
N PRO A 300 -7.90 13.25 -12.67
CA PRO A 300 -9.27 12.79 -12.81
C PRO A 300 -9.45 11.33 -12.35
N ILE A 301 -9.05 10.99 -11.14
CA ILE A 301 -9.16 9.65 -10.55
C ILE A 301 -9.76 9.72 -9.15
N THR A 302 -10.42 8.66 -8.70
CA THR A 302 -10.89 8.54 -7.32
C THR A 302 -9.72 8.68 -6.35
N PHE A 303 -9.87 9.53 -5.32
CA PHE A 303 -8.82 9.71 -4.33
C PHE A 303 -8.81 8.55 -3.34
N HIS A 304 -7.67 7.91 -3.21
CA HIS A 304 -7.38 6.92 -2.19
C HIS A 304 -6.28 7.43 -1.25
N TYR A 305 -6.30 7.01 0.00
CA TYR A 305 -5.39 7.51 1.04
C TYR A 305 -3.90 7.29 0.72
N GLN A 306 -3.52 6.28 -0.09
CA GLN A 306 -2.13 6.08 -0.53
C GLN A 306 -1.59 7.20 -1.41
N TYR A 307 -2.45 8.03 -2.00
CA TYR A 307 -2.00 9.15 -2.84
C TYR A 307 -1.37 10.30 -2.06
N ILE A 308 -1.42 10.25 -0.72
CA ILE A 308 -0.75 11.22 0.13
C ILE A 308 0.75 10.98 0.27
N PHE A 309 1.30 9.79 -0.01
CA PHE A 309 2.70 9.49 0.30
C PHE A 309 3.70 10.47 -0.32
N PRO A 310 3.59 10.91 -1.59
CA PRO A 310 4.45 11.97 -2.12
C PRO A 310 4.35 13.26 -1.32
N LEU A 311 3.13 13.70 -1.00
CA LEU A 311 2.88 14.91 -0.23
C LEU A 311 3.39 14.78 1.21
N LEU A 312 3.23 13.62 1.82
CA LEU A 312 3.71 13.35 3.18
C LEU A 312 5.24 13.40 3.27
N CYS A 313 5.94 12.79 2.30
CA CYS A 313 7.39 12.88 2.22
C CYS A 313 7.85 14.33 2.08
N LEU A 314 7.20 15.09 1.20
CA LEU A 314 7.52 16.50 0.97
C LEU A 314 7.17 17.38 2.18
N LEU A 315 6.03 17.13 2.85
CA LEU A 315 5.65 17.80 4.11
C LEU A 315 6.75 17.67 5.16
N VAL A 316 7.20 16.44 5.41
CA VAL A 316 8.26 16.16 6.39
C VAL A 316 9.58 16.84 6.01
N LEU A 317 9.91 16.89 4.71
CA LEU A 317 11.11 17.57 4.20
C LEU A 317 11.02 19.09 4.38
N VAL A 318 9.87 19.69 4.10
CA VAL A 318 9.65 21.13 4.35
C VAL A 318 9.77 21.44 5.85
N ILE A 319 9.15 20.63 6.72
CA ILE A 319 9.29 20.77 8.19
C ILE A 319 10.76 20.66 8.62
N SER A 320 11.51 19.71 8.05
CA SER A 320 12.94 19.54 8.36
C SER A 320 13.77 20.77 8.00
N SER A 321 13.29 21.58 7.05
CA SER A 321 13.95 22.79 6.55
C SER A 321 13.63 24.06 7.34
N PHE A 322 12.68 24.01 8.28
CA PHE A 322 12.34 25.17 9.11
C PHE A 322 13.51 25.64 9.98
N PRO A 323 13.56 26.93 10.35
CA PRO A 323 14.45 27.41 11.40
C PRO A 323 14.29 26.56 12.66
N ARG A 324 15.32 26.53 13.50
CA ARG A 324 15.37 25.60 14.64
C ARG A 324 14.18 25.74 15.59
N PHE A 325 13.80 26.95 15.96
CA PHE A 325 12.76 27.20 16.96
C PHE A 325 11.35 26.78 16.48
N PRO A 326 10.81 27.30 15.36
CA PRO A 326 9.48 26.85 14.87
C PRO A 326 9.43 25.38 14.53
N LYS A 327 10.53 24.79 14.07
CA LYS A 327 10.64 23.35 13.84
C LYS A 327 10.40 22.53 15.11
N ILE A 328 11.06 22.90 16.23
CA ILE A 328 10.91 22.20 17.50
C ILE A 328 9.46 22.31 17.99
N ILE A 329 8.86 23.50 17.94
CA ILE A 329 7.47 23.70 18.35
C ILE A 329 6.54 22.81 17.55
N LEU A 330 6.68 22.78 16.23
CA LEU A 330 5.82 21.98 15.36
C LEU A 330 6.01 20.47 15.61
N ILE A 331 7.24 20.01 15.81
CA ILE A 331 7.53 18.60 16.14
C ILE A 331 6.90 18.22 17.49
N LEU A 332 7.03 19.06 18.51
CA LEU A 332 6.41 18.82 19.82
C LEU A 332 4.89 18.81 19.73
N PHE A 333 4.29 19.72 18.97
CA PHE A 333 2.87 19.79 18.73
C PHE A 333 2.34 18.53 18.03
N LEU A 334 2.98 18.10 16.92
CA LEU A 334 2.61 16.88 16.23
C LEU A 334 2.81 15.63 17.11
N SER A 335 3.90 15.60 17.89
CA SER A 335 4.14 14.50 18.84
C SER A 335 3.04 14.43 19.91
N PHE A 336 2.62 15.56 20.46
CA PHE A 336 1.54 15.64 21.42
C PHE A 336 0.22 15.09 20.83
N ILE A 337 -0.09 15.45 19.59
CA ILE A 337 -1.32 14.98 18.93
C ILE A 337 -1.25 13.48 18.62
N TYR A 338 -0.16 13.00 18.01
CA TYR A 338 -0.05 11.64 17.52
C TYR A 338 0.19 10.59 18.62
N LEU A 339 0.83 11.00 19.72
CA LEU A 339 1.13 10.13 20.85
C LEU A 339 0.09 10.19 21.98
N ARG A 340 -1.03 10.91 21.79
CA ARG A 340 -2.13 10.87 22.76
C ARG A 340 -2.57 9.43 23.02
N PRO A 341 -2.88 9.04 24.26
CA PRO A 341 -3.23 7.67 24.61
C PRO A 341 -4.35 7.07 23.75
N SER A 342 -5.40 7.85 23.48
CA SER A 342 -6.53 7.40 22.64
C SER A 342 -6.14 7.12 21.18
N VAL A 343 -5.26 7.94 20.61
CA VAL A 343 -4.76 7.78 19.24
C VAL A 343 -3.74 6.64 19.19
N PHE A 344 -2.83 6.60 20.17
CA PHE A 344 -1.83 5.54 20.30
C PHE A 344 -2.48 4.17 20.41
N GLN A 345 -3.46 4.00 21.30
CA GLN A 345 -4.16 2.74 21.50
C GLN A 345 -4.89 2.27 20.25
N SER A 346 -5.43 3.21 19.44
CA SER A 346 -6.15 2.83 18.21
C SER A 346 -5.28 2.10 17.18
N TYR A 347 -3.96 2.39 17.14
CA TYR A 347 -3.03 1.73 16.21
C TYR A 347 -2.70 0.28 16.59
N PHE A 348 -2.87 -0.07 17.85
CA PHE A 348 -2.48 -1.36 18.41
C PHE A 348 -3.66 -2.15 18.97
N LYS A 349 -4.87 -1.71 18.66
CA LYS A 349 -6.09 -2.41 19.09
C LYS A 349 -6.11 -3.82 18.50
N THR A 350 -6.40 -4.79 19.35
CA THR A 350 -6.65 -6.16 18.91
C THR A 350 -7.89 -6.18 18.03
N PRO A 351 -7.82 -6.72 16.79
CA PRO A 351 -8.99 -6.87 15.94
C PRO A 351 -9.98 -7.88 16.54
N GLN A 352 -11.19 -7.89 16.04
CA GLN A 352 -12.24 -8.84 16.47
C GLN A 352 -11.81 -10.29 16.26
N ARG A 353 -10.97 -10.54 15.26
CA ARG A 353 -10.32 -11.82 14.99
C ARG A 353 -8.82 -11.63 14.80
N THR A 354 -8.01 -12.47 15.40
CA THR A 354 -6.57 -12.48 15.19
C THR A 354 -6.18 -13.49 14.10
N TYR A 355 -5.04 -13.27 13.47
CA TYR A 355 -4.48 -14.25 12.53
C TYR A 355 -4.33 -15.64 13.14
N ALA A 356 -3.87 -15.71 14.38
CA ALA A 356 -3.71 -16.99 15.08
C ALA A 356 -5.02 -17.76 15.24
N GLN A 357 -6.13 -17.07 15.59
CA GLN A 357 -7.46 -17.68 15.68
C GLN A 357 -7.94 -18.20 14.33
N MET A 358 -7.78 -17.41 13.26
CA MET A 358 -8.13 -17.82 11.90
C MET A 358 -7.30 -19.03 11.44
N ASP A 359 -5.98 -19.00 11.64
CA ASP A 359 -5.06 -20.07 11.23
C ASP A 359 -5.36 -21.37 11.99
N GLN A 360 -5.61 -21.31 13.30
CA GLN A 360 -5.97 -22.48 14.11
C GLN A 360 -7.31 -23.08 13.66
N CYS A 361 -8.31 -22.24 13.45
CA CYS A 361 -9.64 -22.70 13.03
C CYS A 361 -9.58 -23.37 11.64
N THR A 362 -8.95 -22.72 10.65
CA THR A 362 -8.79 -23.27 9.31
C THR A 362 -7.94 -24.55 9.30
N LYS A 363 -6.92 -24.63 10.14
CA LYS A 363 -6.10 -25.84 10.31
C LYS A 363 -6.93 -27.01 10.85
N SER A 364 -7.73 -26.81 11.89
CA SER A 364 -8.63 -27.82 12.45
C SER A 364 -9.66 -28.29 11.43
N PHE A 365 -10.23 -27.36 10.67
CA PHE A 365 -11.13 -27.67 9.56
C PHE A 365 -10.45 -28.54 8.50
N CYS A 366 -9.28 -28.14 7.97
CA CYS A 366 -8.56 -28.88 6.94
C CYS A 366 -8.07 -30.27 7.41
N GLN A 367 -7.92 -30.49 8.71
CA GLN A 367 -7.63 -31.83 9.26
C GLN A 367 -8.85 -32.75 9.22
N SER A 368 -10.04 -32.21 9.43
CA SER A 368 -11.29 -32.96 9.53
C SER A 368 -12.03 -33.10 8.19
N PHE A 369 -11.74 -32.26 7.19
CA PHE A 369 -12.40 -32.24 5.90
C PHE A 369 -11.40 -32.26 4.75
N LYS A 370 -11.55 -33.20 3.80
CA LYS A 370 -10.57 -33.47 2.72
C LYS A 370 -11.12 -33.27 1.32
N GLU A 371 -12.44 -33.15 1.18
CA GLU A 371 -13.07 -32.93 -0.12
C GLU A 371 -12.71 -31.54 -0.67
N PRO A 372 -12.74 -31.36 -2.00
CA PRO A 372 -12.61 -30.06 -2.62
C PRO A 372 -13.72 -29.11 -2.16
N ILE A 373 -13.34 -27.83 -1.94
CA ILE A 373 -14.29 -26.81 -1.49
C ILE A 373 -14.15 -25.53 -2.30
N PHE A 374 -15.26 -24.87 -2.56
CA PHE A 374 -15.28 -23.44 -2.84
C PHE A 374 -15.24 -22.65 -1.53
N VAL A 375 -14.81 -21.40 -1.60
CA VAL A 375 -14.71 -20.55 -0.40
C VAL A 375 -15.35 -19.20 -0.67
N SER A 376 -16.24 -18.80 0.25
CA SER A 376 -16.82 -17.47 0.26
C SER A 376 -16.78 -16.89 1.68
N THR A 377 -17.05 -15.60 1.81
CA THR A 377 -17.01 -14.87 3.09
C THR A 377 -18.24 -14.03 3.25
N GLN A 378 -18.89 -14.15 4.42
CA GLN A 378 -19.92 -13.24 4.90
C GLN A 378 -19.33 -12.43 6.06
N ALA A 379 -19.10 -11.12 5.82
CA ALA A 379 -18.47 -10.26 6.80
C ALA A 379 -19.34 -9.05 7.18
N SER A 380 -19.21 -8.58 8.42
CA SER A 380 -19.93 -7.39 8.89
C SER A 380 -19.26 -6.05 8.55
N PHE A 381 -18.00 -6.08 8.13
CA PHE A 381 -17.18 -4.87 7.97
C PHE A 381 -16.75 -4.61 6.53
N HIS A 382 -17.16 -5.44 5.57
CA HIS A 382 -16.95 -5.23 4.13
C HIS A 382 -17.99 -6.00 3.28
N THR A 383 -18.04 -5.66 2.00
CA THR A 383 -18.97 -6.24 1.00
C THR A 383 -18.29 -7.18 0.02
N PHE A 384 -17.02 -7.56 0.26
CA PHE A 384 -16.30 -8.51 -0.59
C PHE A 384 -16.55 -9.93 -0.09
N HIS A 385 -17.01 -10.82 -0.96
CA HIS A 385 -17.39 -12.19 -0.61
C HIS A 385 -16.36 -13.25 -1.05
N ASN A 386 -15.36 -12.89 -1.86
CA ASN A 386 -14.36 -13.82 -2.39
C ASN A 386 -13.31 -14.31 -1.38
N GLY A 387 -13.19 -13.70 -0.19
CA GLY A 387 -12.38 -14.10 0.97
C GLY A 387 -10.94 -14.55 0.69
N PRO A 388 -10.09 -13.76 0.01
CA PRO A 388 -8.76 -14.22 -0.38
C PRO A 388 -7.85 -14.57 0.80
N GLU A 389 -8.01 -13.92 1.96
CA GLU A 389 -7.29 -14.24 3.19
C GLU A 389 -7.67 -15.64 3.74
N HIS A 390 -8.93 -16.02 3.61
CA HIS A 390 -9.40 -17.34 4.04
C HIS A 390 -8.96 -18.41 3.05
N ARG A 391 -9.05 -18.14 1.75
CA ARG A 391 -8.52 -19.02 0.69
C ARG A 391 -7.03 -19.28 0.88
N TYR A 392 -6.27 -18.24 1.26
CA TYR A 392 -4.86 -18.37 1.59
C TYR A 392 -4.63 -19.34 2.77
N LEU A 393 -5.31 -19.11 3.90
CA LEU A 393 -5.15 -19.93 5.09
C LEU A 393 -5.54 -21.39 4.85
N LEU A 394 -6.65 -21.63 4.16
CA LEU A 394 -7.12 -22.98 3.82
C LEU A 394 -6.13 -23.71 2.92
N ARG A 395 -5.62 -23.07 1.86
CA ARG A 395 -4.59 -23.67 0.98
C ARG A 395 -3.29 -23.92 1.73
N LYS A 396 -2.84 -22.97 2.54
CA LYS A 396 -1.65 -23.11 3.38
C LYS A 396 -1.77 -24.30 4.35
N ASN A 397 -2.97 -24.54 4.88
CA ASN A 397 -3.25 -25.62 5.83
C ASN A 397 -3.65 -26.95 5.14
N GLY A 398 -3.53 -27.04 3.80
CA GLY A 398 -3.67 -28.29 3.04
C GLY A 398 -5.10 -28.63 2.59
N CYS A 399 -6.05 -27.69 2.66
CA CYS A 399 -7.36 -27.87 2.02
C CYS A 399 -7.28 -27.75 0.48
N GLN A 400 -8.10 -28.50 -0.20
CA GLN A 400 -8.28 -28.42 -1.65
C GLN A 400 -9.26 -27.30 -2.02
N VAL A 401 -8.77 -26.06 -2.09
CA VAL A 401 -9.59 -24.89 -2.41
C VAL A 401 -9.65 -24.68 -3.91
N LYS A 402 -10.85 -24.73 -4.46
CA LYS A 402 -11.19 -24.49 -5.86
C LYS A 402 -11.68 -23.05 -6.06
N ASP A 403 -11.61 -22.58 -7.29
CA ASP A 403 -12.16 -21.29 -7.68
C ASP A 403 -13.54 -21.49 -8.33
N ILE A 404 -14.57 -20.82 -7.80
CA ILE A 404 -15.93 -21.05 -8.26
C ILE A 404 -16.18 -20.56 -9.71
N GLU A 405 -15.40 -19.59 -10.17
CA GLU A 405 -15.55 -19.05 -11.52
C GLU A 405 -14.86 -19.94 -12.56
N THR A 406 -13.67 -20.48 -12.24
CA THR A 406 -12.85 -21.25 -13.19
C THR A 406 -13.00 -22.76 -13.04
N ASP A 407 -13.28 -23.23 -11.83
CA ASP A 407 -13.36 -24.64 -11.46
C ASP A 407 -14.81 -25.09 -11.19
N ASN A 408 -15.81 -24.43 -11.76
CA ASN A 408 -17.22 -24.73 -11.54
C ASN A 408 -17.51 -26.23 -11.82
N GLY A 409 -18.23 -26.86 -10.89
CA GLY A 409 -18.53 -28.32 -10.95
C GLY A 409 -17.41 -29.21 -10.40
N GLN A 410 -16.28 -28.68 -9.92
CA GLN A 410 -15.20 -29.49 -9.35
C GLN A 410 -15.30 -29.63 -7.81
N ALA A 411 -16.31 -29.08 -7.18
CA ALA A 411 -16.60 -29.24 -5.76
C ALA A 411 -18.11 -29.19 -5.50
N ASP A 412 -18.58 -30.10 -4.64
CA ASP A 412 -19.97 -30.17 -4.19
C ASP A 412 -20.17 -29.39 -2.88
N PHE A 413 -19.10 -28.86 -2.30
CA PHE A 413 -19.11 -28.14 -1.03
C PHE A 413 -18.62 -26.71 -1.18
N MET A 414 -19.26 -25.80 -0.43
CA MET A 414 -18.76 -24.43 -0.25
C MET A 414 -18.58 -24.15 1.23
N LEU A 415 -17.44 -23.60 1.59
CA LEU A 415 -17.15 -23.10 2.93
C LEU A 415 -17.46 -21.60 2.97
N VAL A 416 -18.51 -21.23 3.67
CA VAL A 416 -18.85 -19.84 3.96
C VAL A 416 -18.17 -19.45 5.28
N VAL A 417 -17.24 -18.52 5.23
CA VAL A 417 -16.60 -17.98 6.40
C VAL A 417 -17.45 -16.83 6.95
N GLU A 418 -17.99 -17.02 8.15
CA GLU A 418 -18.80 -16.03 8.86
C GLU A 418 -17.88 -15.16 9.73
N ASP A 419 -17.61 -13.91 9.27
CA ASP A 419 -16.68 -12.97 9.91
C ASP A 419 -17.42 -11.75 10.46
N GLY A 420 -17.89 -11.86 11.71
CA GLY A 420 -18.71 -10.84 12.36
C GLY A 420 -20.15 -10.75 11.86
N SER A 421 -20.54 -11.53 10.86
CA SER A 421 -21.89 -11.64 10.33
C SER A 421 -22.20 -13.11 10.00
N ARG A 422 -23.43 -13.56 10.28
CA ARG A 422 -23.87 -14.91 9.97
C ARG A 422 -24.53 -14.97 8.60
N LEU A 423 -24.39 -16.10 7.94
CA LEU A 423 -25.18 -16.40 6.74
C LEU A 423 -26.63 -16.70 7.18
N THR A 424 -27.57 -15.92 6.68
CA THR A 424 -29.01 -16.12 6.87
C THR A 424 -29.67 -16.42 5.50
N PRO A 425 -30.83 -17.07 5.46
CA PRO A 425 -31.49 -17.47 4.21
C PRO A 425 -31.85 -16.32 3.24
N ASP A 426 -31.96 -15.11 3.78
CA ASP A 426 -32.27 -13.88 3.04
C ASP A 426 -31.02 -13.21 2.45
N ILE A 427 -29.82 -13.68 2.81
CA ILE A 427 -28.57 -13.15 2.27
C ILE A 427 -28.22 -13.89 0.99
N ASN A 428 -28.07 -13.13 -0.08
CA ASN A 428 -27.59 -13.63 -1.34
C ASN A 428 -26.41 -12.78 -1.86
N PHE A 429 -25.46 -13.42 -2.53
CA PHE A 429 -24.32 -12.78 -3.17
C PHE A 429 -23.78 -13.66 -4.30
N TYR A 430 -23.00 -13.06 -5.17
CA TYR A 430 -22.54 -13.64 -6.43
C TYR A 430 -22.00 -15.08 -6.34
N GLU A 431 -21.17 -15.39 -5.35
CA GLU A 431 -20.60 -16.73 -5.18
C GLU A 431 -21.65 -17.77 -4.77
N LEU A 432 -22.68 -17.39 -3.98
CA LEU A 432 -23.80 -18.27 -3.66
C LEU A 432 -24.70 -18.50 -4.88
N ASP A 433 -24.93 -17.46 -5.69
CA ASP A 433 -25.70 -17.59 -6.95
C ASP A 433 -25.02 -18.58 -7.91
N LEU A 434 -23.69 -18.49 -8.04
CA LEU A 434 -22.93 -19.45 -8.86
C LEU A 434 -22.94 -20.87 -8.29
N PHE A 435 -22.95 -21.00 -6.97
CA PHE A 435 -23.00 -22.33 -6.31
C PHE A 435 -24.36 -22.99 -6.49
N GLY A 436 -25.44 -22.23 -6.47
CA GLY A 436 -26.81 -22.70 -6.67
C GLY A 436 -27.51 -23.13 -5.39
N LYS A 437 -28.51 -24.05 -5.51
CA LYS A 437 -29.25 -24.54 -4.35
C LYS A 437 -28.35 -25.31 -3.42
N TYR A 438 -28.49 -25.05 -2.11
CA TYR A 438 -27.65 -25.67 -1.09
C TYR A 438 -28.44 -26.01 0.17
N GLN A 439 -27.89 -26.92 0.96
CA GLN A 439 -28.28 -27.20 2.34
C GLN A 439 -27.09 -27.06 3.26
N GLU A 440 -27.37 -26.80 4.56
CA GLU A 440 -26.30 -26.78 5.56
C GLU A 440 -25.82 -28.21 5.80
N TYR A 441 -24.51 -28.44 5.60
CA TYR A 441 -23.88 -29.72 5.87
C TYR A 441 -23.31 -29.78 7.30
N LYS A 442 -22.51 -28.77 7.69
CA LYS A 442 -21.88 -28.74 9.02
C LYS A 442 -21.45 -27.35 9.43
N TYR A 443 -21.61 -27.07 10.72
CA TYR A 443 -21.16 -25.82 11.34
C TYR A 443 -19.96 -26.06 12.26
N TYR A 444 -18.92 -25.22 12.11
CA TYR A 444 -17.68 -25.27 12.89
C TYR A 444 -17.51 -23.95 13.66
N PRO A 445 -17.88 -23.91 14.96
CA PRO A 445 -17.67 -22.72 15.78
C PRO A 445 -16.18 -22.57 16.09
N CYS A 446 -15.63 -21.37 15.87
CA CYS A 446 -14.23 -21.07 16.13
C CYS A 446 -14.05 -20.01 17.23
N THR A 447 -14.72 -18.87 17.06
CA THR A 447 -14.80 -17.79 18.05
C THR A 447 -16.20 -17.17 18.01
N PRO A 448 -16.60 -16.33 18.98
CA PRO A 448 -17.92 -15.71 18.94
C PRO A 448 -18.20 -14.90 17.65
N GLN A 449 -17.16 -14.46 16.96
CA GLN A 449 -17.27 -13.58 15.77
C GLN A 449 -16.69 -14.19 14.49
N PHE A 450 -16.07 -15.37 14.57
CA PHE A 450 -15.46 -16.03 13.42
C PHE A 450 -15.80 -17.51 13.43
N ASN A 451 -16.57 -17.95 12.43
CA ASN A 451 -17.04 -19.33 12.33
C ASN A 451 -16.95 -19.81 10.88
N LEU A 452 -17.02 -21.11 10.69
CA LEU A 452 -17.02 -21.74 9.39
C LEU A 452 -18.32 -22.53 9.20
N ARG A 453 -19.06 -22.22 8.15
CA ARG A 453 -20.28 -22.93 7.75
C ARG A 453 -20.02 -23.67 6.46
N LEU A 454 -20.08 -24.98 6.49
CA LEU A 454 -19.97 -25.82 5.31
C LEU A 454 -21.38 -26.10 4.78
N ILE A 455 -21.59 -25.76 3.53
CA ILE A 455 -22.84 -26.03 2.80
C ILE A 455 -22.55 -27.01 1.66
N GLU A 456 -23.52 -27.83 1.34
CA GLU A 456 -23.48 -28.85 0.31
C GLU A 456 -24.47 -28.50 -0.81
N LYS A 457 -24.07 -28.70 -2.04
CA LYS A 457 -24.93 -28.48 -3.21
C LYS A 457 -26.07 -29.52 -3.26
N VAL A 458 -27.29 -29.03 -3.40
CA VAL A 458 -28.44 -29.89 -3.63
C VAL A 458 -28.61 -30.09 -5.12
N ASN A 459 -28.37 -31.32 -5.62
CA ASN A 459 -28.67 -31.67 -6.98
C ASN A 459 -30.18 -31.86 -7.13
N ASP A 460 -30.84 -31.11 -7.99
CA ASP A 460 -32.23 -31.40 -8.34
C ASP A 460 -32.29 -32.84 -8.87
N PRO A 461 -33.28 -33.65 -8.43
CA PRO A 461 -33.41 -34.99 -8.99
C PRO A 461 -33.55 -34.87 -10.52
N PRO A 462 -32.97 -35.80 -11.31
CA PRO A 462 -33.08 -35.74 -12.74
C PRO A 462 -34.58 -35.65 -13.07
N THR A 463 -34.96 -34.58 -13.75
CA THR A 463 -36.29 -34.42 -14.28
C THR A 463 -36.54 -35.63 -15.17
N SER A 464 -37.36 -36.56 -14.71
CA SER A 464 -37.82 -37.71 -15.51
C SER A 464 -38.56 -37.14 -16.71
N ASN A 465 -37.89 -37.10 -17.86
CA ASN A 465 -38.52 -36.86 -19.15
C ASN A 465 -39.34 -38.09 -19.58
#